data_56e1e21d9a385819672f376f1acc4a11
#
_entry.id   56e1e21d9a385819672f376f1acc4a11
#
_cell.length_a   1.000
_cell.length_b   1.000
_cell.length_c   1.000
_cell.angle_alpha   90.00
_cell.angle_beta   90.00
_cell.angle_gamma   90.00
#
_symmetry.space_group_name_H-M   'P 1'
#
loop_
_entity.id
_entity.type
_entity.pdbx_description
1 polymer ?
#
loop_
_entity_poly.entity_id
_entity_poly.type
_entity_poly.pdbx_seq_one_letter_code
_entity_poly.pdbx_strand_id
1 'polypeptide(L)'
;KVLIAPKVSLLTESHPLNPTERHSLIPKPIHIKKNAWIGANATILQGVTIGENAVVAAGTVVSKDVPDNTIVGGIPAKIIRTI
;
A
#
# COMPACT_ATOMS: atom_id res chain seq x y z
N LYS A 1 11.75 8.84 8.23
CA LYS A 1 12.49 8.04 7.26
C LYS A 1 11.69 6.82 6.86
N VAL A 2 11.62 6.52 5.56
CA VAL A 2 10.89 5.38 5.03
C VAL A 2 11.88 4.35 4.50
N LEU A 3 11.64 3.07 4.78
CA LEU A 3 12.44 1.97 4.25
C LEU A 3 11.58 1.17 3.26
N ILE A 4 12.00 1.12 2.01
CA ILE A 4 11.31 0.36 0.97
C ILE A 4 12.26 -0.69 0.42
N ALA A 5 11.91 -1.96 0.62
CA ALA A 5 12.71 -3.08 0.15
C ALA A 5 12.62 -3.25 -1.38
N PRO A 6 13.49 -4.10 -2.00
CA PRO A 6 13.44 -4.32 -3.44
C PRO A 6 12.11 -4.86 -3.95
N LYS A 7 11.81 -4.53 -5.22
CA LYS A 7 10.65 -5.05 -5.96
C LYS A 7 9.28 -4.68 -5.36
N VAL A 8 9.22 -3.59 -4.60
CA VAL A 8 7.94 -3.04 -4.14
C VAL A 8 7.27 -2.34 -5.32
N SER A 9 5.96 -2.59 -5.49
CA SER A 9 5.16 -1.94 -6.52
C SER A 9 4.21 -0.94 -5.89
N LEU A 10 4.25 0.31 -6.34
CA LEU A 10 3.36 1.39 -5.89
C LEU A 10 2.44 1.76 -7.06
N LEU A 11 1.18 1.35 -6.97
CA LEU A 11 0.20 1.54 -8.05
C LEU A 11 -0.64 2.78 -7.75
N THR A 12 -0.34 3.89 -8.39
CA THR A 12 -0.96 5.18 -8.09
C THR A 12 -2.10 5.57 -9.02
N GLU A 13 -2.40 4.77 -10.02
CA GLU A 13 -3.42 5.08 -11.02
C GLU A 13 -4.40 3.93 -11.19
N SER A 14 -5.62 4.26 -11.57
CA SER A 14 -6.68 3.29 -11.82
C SER A 14 -7.52 3.75 -13.01
N HIS A 15 -8.39 2.87 -13.49
CA HIS A 15 -9.38 3.20 -14.52
C HIS A 15 -10.78 3.15 -13.92
N PRO A 16 -11.72 3.99 -14.40
CA PRO A 16 -13.12 3.88 -14.00
C PRO A 16 -13.69 2.50 -14.33
N LEU A 17 -14.64 2.05 -13.52
CA LEU A 17 -15.32 0.77 -13.78
C LEU A 17 -16.28 0.86 -14.96
N ASN A 18 -16.81 2.04 -15.27
CA ASN A 18 -17.71 2.24 -16.40
C ASN A 18 -16.96 1.97 -17.71
N PRO A 19 -17.43 1.02 -18.55
CA PRO A 19 -16.73 0.67 -19.79
C PRO A 19 -16.49 1.84 -20.74
N THR A 20 -17.37 2.83 -20.78
CA THR A 20 -17.22 4.00 -21.64
C THR A 20 -16.13 4.96 -21.20
N GLU A 21 -15.67 4.84 -19.96
CA GLU A 21 -14.67 5.73 -19.36
C GLU A 21 -13.39 5.03 -18.98
N ARG A 22 -13.25 3.72 -19.26
CA ARG A 22 -12.09 2.92 -18.83
C ARG A 22 -10.75 3.39 -19.39
N HIS A 23 -10.76 4.12 -20.47
CA HIS A 23 -9.53 4.68 -21.05
C HIS A 23 -9.00 5.89 -20.28
N SER A 24 -9.81 6.45 -19.39
CA SER A 24 -9.37 7.56 -18.52
C SER A 24 -8.59 7.03 -17.33
N LEU A 25 -7.56 7.77 -16.89
CA LEU A 25 -6.80 7.43 -15.71
C LEU A 25 -7.32 8.23 -14.51
N ILE A 26 -7.44 7.55 -13.36
CA ILE A 26 -7.81 8.18 -12.10
C ILE A 26 -6.57 8.19 -11.22
N PRO A 27 -5.90 9.34 -11.04
CA PRO A 27 -4.75 9.40 -10.14
C PRO A 27 -5.22 9.30 -8.69
N LYS A 28 -4.63 8.37 -7.94
CA LYS A 28 -4.89 8.19 -6.50
C LYS A 28 -3.54 8.01 -5.81
N PRO A 29 -2.97 9.09 -5.28
CA PRO A 29 -1.64 9.03 -4.70
C PRO A 29 -1.58 8.11 -3.48
N ILE A 30 -0.42 7.51 -3.30
CA ILE A 30 -0.10 6.71 -2.13
C ILE A 30 0.67 7.60 -1.16
N HIS A 31 0.31 7.55 0.12
CA HIS A 31 1.03 8.27 1.17
C HIS A 31 1.70 7.27 2.10
N ILE A 32 3.02 7.36 2.24
CA ILE A 32 3.78 6.53 3.15
C ILE A 32 4.39 7.45 4.20
N LYS A 33 3.92 7.32 5.44
CA LYS A 33 4.34 8.20 6.52
C LYS A 33 5.71 7.78 7.08
N LYS A 34 6.28 8.64 7.93
CA LYS A 34 7.64 8.44 8.41
C LYS A 34 7.82 7.11 9.14
N ASN A 35 9.02 6.57 9.02
CA ASN A 35 9.44 5.32 9.66
C ASN A 35 8.67 4.08 9.23
N ALA A 36 7.84 4.16 8.18
CA ALA A 36 7.18 2.96 7.65
C ALA A 36 8.22 2.06 6.98
N TRP A 37 7.98 0.75 7.06
CA TRP A 37 8.84 -0.25 6.42
C TRP A 37 7.99 -1.11 5.48
N ILE A 38 8.34 -1.07 4.19
CA ILE A 38 7.65 -1.85 3.16
C ILE A 38 8.53 -3.02 2.77
N GLY A 39 8.10 -4.23 3.08
CA GLY A 39 8.86 -5.44 2.79
C GLY A 39 8.95 -5.77 1.31
N ALA A 40 9.90 -6.63 0.94
CA ALA A 40 10.17 -6.97 -0.46
C ALA A 40 8.94 -7.55 -1.17
N ASN A 41 8.78 -7.23 -2.45
CA ASN A 41 7.69 -7.70 -3.30
C ASN A 41 6.29 -7.30 -2.84
N ALA A 42 6.15 -6.38 -1.89
CA ALA A 42 4.84 -5.87 -1.51
C ALA A 42 4.26 -5.03 -2.65
N THR A 43 2.93 -5.01 -2.73
CA THR A 43 2.20 -4.18 -3.68
C THR A 43 1.25 -3.27 -2.91
N ILE A 44 1.38 -1.97 -3.10
CA ILE A 44 0.51 -0.96 -2.47
C ILE A 44 -0.41 -0.43 -3.54
N LEU A 45 -1.72 -0.57 -3.33
CA LEU A 45 -2.70 -0.12 -4.31
C LEU A 45 -2.96 1.38 -4.19
N GLN A 46 -3.54 1.95 -5.23
CA GLN A 46 -3.81 3.39 -5.31
C GLN A 46 -4.63 3.90 -4.14
N GLY A 47 -4.31 5.11 -3.70
CA GLY A 47 -5.05 5.81 -2.66
C GLY A 47 -4.79 5.34 -1.23
N VAL A 48 -3.90 4.35 -1.03
CA VAL A 48 -3.62 3.81 0.29
C VAL A 48 -2.67 4.72 1.06
N THR A 49 -2.93 4.88 2.36
CA THR A 49 -2.02 5.55 3.30
C THR A 49 -1.41 4.49 4.23
N ILE A 50 -0.08 4.47 4.27
CA ILE A 50 0.66 3.62 5.21
C ILE A 50 1.05 4.49 6.40
N GLY A 51 0.58 4.12 7.59
CA GLY A 51 0.75 4.92 8.80
C GLY A 51 2.19 5.00 9.30
N GLU A 52 2.43 5.89 10.27
CA GLU A 52 3.76 6.06 10.87
C GLU A 52 4.17 4.79 11.60
N ASN A 53 5.42 4.40 11.45
CA ASN A 53 6.01 3.21 12.06
C ASN A 53 5.32 1.90 11.63
N ALA A 54 4.47 1.92 10.62
CA ALA A 54 3.80 0.72 10.15
C ALA A 54 4.78 -0.19 9.41
N VAL A 55 4.50 -1.49 9.42
CA VAL A 55 5.30 -2.49 8.73
C VAL A 55 4.39 -3.27 7.79
N VAL A 56 4.75 -3.32 6.52
CA VAL A 56 4.10 -4.17 5.53
C VAL A 56 5.02 -5.36 5.27
N ALA A 57 4.56 -6.55 5.60
CA ALA A 57 5.35 -7.77 5.43
C ALA A 57 5.63 -8.04 3.95
N ALA A 58 6.69 -8.80 3.68
CA ALA A 58 7.07 -9.15 2.30
C ALA A 58 5.91 -9.84 1.57
N GLY A 59 5.76 -9.55 0.29
CA GLY A 59 4.74 -10.18 -0.56
C GLY A 59 3.30 -9.76 -0.30
N THR A 60 3.08 -8.78 0.56
CA THR A 60 1.73 -8.34 0.93
C THR A 60 1.10 -7.49 -0.16
N VAL A 61 -0.21 -7.65 -0.37
CA VAL A 61 -0.99 -6.75 -1.23
C VAL A 61 -1.87 -5.87 -0.35
N VAL A 62 -1.56 -4.58 -0.29
CA VAL A 62 -2.24 -3.61 0.56
C VAL A 62 -3.31 -2.87 -0.23
N SER A 63 -4.57 -3.11 0.10
CA SER A 63 -5.72 -2.49 -0.57
C SER A 63 -6.46 -1.48 0.30
N LYS A 64 -6.11 -1.39 1.58
CA LYS A 64 -6.73 -0.46 2.53
C LYS A 64 -5.65 0.23 3.34
N ASP A 65 -5.98 1.37 3.92
CA ASP A 65 -5.05 2.11 4.76
C ASP A 65 -4.52 1.24 5.91
N VAL A 66 -3.25 1.44 6.23
CA VAL A 66 -2.60 0.75 7.34
C VAL A 66 -2.45 1.74 8.48
N PRO A 67 -3.03 1.46 9.66
CA PRO A 67 -2.92 2.35 10.82
C PRO A 67 -1.48 2.52 11.28
N ASP A 68 -1.23 3.59 12.03
CA ASP A 68 0.08 3.82 12.65
C ASP A 68 0.45 2.65 13.56
N ASN A 69 1.73 2.38 13.68
CA ASN A 69 2.29 1.39 14.61
C ASN A 69 1.67 -0.02 14.42
N THR A 70 1.39 -0.39 13.18
CA THR A 70 0.68 -1.65 12.88
C THR A 70 1.48 -2.47 11.88
N ILE A 71 1.50 -3.78 12.08
CA ILE A 71 2.11 -4.73 11.15
C ILE A 71 0.98 -5.42 10.40
N VAL A 72 1.06 -5.38 9.06
CA VAL A 72 0.11 -6.07 8.20
C VAL A 72 0.81 -7.09 7.31
N GLY A 73 0.11 -8.12 6.90
CA GLY A 73 0.63 -9.12 5.98
C GLY A 73 -0.46 -9.90 5.29
N GLY A 74 -0.12 -10.52 4.16
CA GLY A 74 -1.01 -11.38 3.41
C GLY A 74 -1.62 -10.76 2.16
N ILE A 75 -2.46 -11.53 1.48
CA ILE A 75 -3.15 -11.16 0.26
C ILE A 75 -4.63 -11.54 0.43
N PRO A 76 -5.54 -10.58 0.66
CA PRO A 76 -5.29 -9.17 0.97
C PRO A 76 -4.63 -8.98 2.34
N ALA A 77 -3.99 -7.84 2.54
CA ALA A 77 -3.31 -7.53 3.80
C ALA A 77 -4.28 -7.54 4.97
N LYS A 78 -3.86 -8.14 6.08
CA LYS A 78 -4.61 -8.14 7.33
C LYS A 78 -3.68 -7.75 8.46
N ILE A 79 -4.24 -7.15 9.51
CA ILE A 79 -3.47 -6.75 10.67
C ILE A 79 -2.94 -8.00 11.37
N ILE A 80 -1.62 -8.06 11.53
CA ILE A 80 -0.97 -9.14 12.27
C ILE A 80 -0.91 -8.76 13.74
N ARG A 81 -0.44 -7.55 14.02
CA ARG A 81 -0.42 -7.01 15.39
C ARG A 81 -0.10 -5.52 15.37
N THR A 82 -0.28 -4.88 16.50
CA THR A 82 0.16 -3.52 16.77
C THR A 82 1.56 -3.57 17.40
N ILE A 83 2.38 -2.62 17.04
CA ILE A 83 3.73 -2.51 17.62
C ILE A 83 3.65 -1.89 19.01
#